data_49b39795288eff320d576c845114f8aa
#
_entry.id   49b39795288eff320d576c845114f8aa
#
_cell.length_a   1.000
_cell.length_b   1.000
_cell.length_c   1.000
_cell.angle_alpha   90.00
_cell.angle_beta   90.00
_cell.angle_gamma   90.00
#
_symmetry.space_group_name_H-M   'P 1'
#
loop_
_entity.id
_entity.type
_entity.pdbx_description
1 polymer ?
#
loop_
_entity_poly.entity_id
_entity_poly.type
_entity_poly.pdbx_seq_one_letter_code
_entity_poly.pdbx_strand_id
1 'polypeptide(L)'
;YRKALSMKITRGRSITGLLCAALYAACRQTDTPRTLHDIAQAGNINKKNLSRSYRDLIKSLELKVRPFDSSEFVTRISSEVGISQKTQRDALNIISQATEKEISAGKNPMALAAAALHISCVLNEERKKQADIAKASGITAVTIRNRSTALRKDLGIKI
;
A
#
# COMPACT_ATOMS: atom_id res chain seq x y z
N TYR A 1 -6.99 8.78 19.02
CA TYR A 1 -8.29 9.40 19.11
C TYR A 1 -8.45 10.18 20.43
N ARG A 2 -8.25 9.57 21.61
CA ARG A 2 -8.38 10.23 22.92
C ARG A 2 -7.55 11.50 23.03
N LYS A 3 -6.29 11.49 22.55
CA LYS A 3 -5.42 12.68 22.51
C LYS A 3 -6.01 13.80 21.63
N ALA A 4 -6.63 13.46 20.51
CA ALA A 4 -7.31 14.42 19.64
C ALA A 4 -8.55 15.06 20.31
N LEU A 5 -9.28 14.28 21.12
CA LEU A 5 -10.40 14.78 21.92
C LEU A 5 -9.92 15.77 22.99
N SER A 6 -8.90 15.41 23.76
CA SER A 6 -8.36 16.27 24.81
C SER A 6 -7.83 17.62 24.28
N MET A 7 -7.28 17.60 23.06
CA MET A 7 -6.80 18.83 22.37
C MET A 7 -7.90 19.58 21.60
N LYS A 8 -9.18 19.18 21.75
CA LYS A 8 -10.34 19.80 21.09
C LYS A 8 -10.25 19.89 19.55
N ILE A 9 -9.47 19.00 18.92
CA ILE A 9 -9.29 18.95 17.45
C ILE A 9 -10.59 18.52 16.74
N THR A 10 -11.55 17.99 17.48
CA THR A 10 -12.85 17.54 16.97
C THR A 10 -13.81 18.68 16.60
N ARG A 11 -13.56 19.91 17.08
CA ARG A 11 -14.46 21.03 16.83
C ARG A 11 -14.56 21.36 15.34
N GLY A 12 -15.79 21.40 14.81
CA GLY A 12 -16.07 21.68 13.39
C GLY A 12 -15.69 20.57 12.41
N ARG A 13 -15.41 19.34 12.90
CA ARG A 13 -14.99 18.21 12.07
C ARG A 13 -15.92 17.01 12.24
N SER A 14 -16.02 16.18 11.19
CA SER A 14 -16.74 14.92 11.24
C SER A 14 -16.06 13.95 12.22
N ILE A 15 -16.81 13.44 13.19
CA ILE A 15 -16.35 12.43 14.15
C ILE A 15 -15.89 11.17 13.40
N THR A 16 -16.67 10.70 12.42
CA THR A 16 -16.32 9.55 11.58
C THR A 16 -15.02 9.79 10.83
N GLY A 17 -14.84 10.98 10.23
CA GLY A 17 -13.61 11.35 9.55
C GLY A 17 -12.38 11.33 10.47
N LEU A 18 -12.54 11.79 11.71
CA LEU A 18 -11.47 11.79 12.69
C LEU A 18 -11.15 10.38 13.21
N LEU A 19 -12.18 9.55 13.44
CA LEU A 19 -12.00 8.15 13.84
C LEU A 19 -11.26 7.35 12.77
N CYS A 20 -11.67 7.48 11.51
CA CYS A 20 -11.00 6.83 10.38
C CYS A 20 -9.56 7.34 10.20
N ALA A 21 -9.32 8.64 10.39
CA ALA A 21 -7.97 9.21 10.35
C ALA A 21 -7.09 8.67 11.47
N ALA A 22 -7.64 8.53 12.69
CA ALA A 22 -6.92 7.95 13.83
C ALA A 22 -6.63 6.46 13.62
N LEU A 23 -7.58 5.70 13.05
CA LEU A 23 -7.38 4.30 12.68
C LEU A 23 -6.27 4.16 11.64
N TYR A 24 -6.30 4.98 10.58
CA TYR A 24 -5.26 4.97 9.57
C TYR A 24 -3.88 5.33 10.14
N ALA A 25 -3.81 6.32 11.04
CA ALA A 25 -2.57 6.67 11.73
C ALA A 25 -2.05 5.50 12.59
N ALA A 26 -2.94 4.80 13.30
CA ALA A 26 -2.57 3.61 14.08
C ALA A 26 -2.03 2.49 13.18
N CYS A 27 -2.70 2.17 12.07
CA CYS A 27 -2.21 1.20 11.08
C CYS A 27 -0.80 1.55 10.58
N ARG A 28 -0.53 2.86 10.37
CA ARG A 28 0.79 3.34 9.95
C ARG A 28 1.86 3.21 11.05
N GLN A 29 1.49 3.30 12.31
CA GLN A 29 2.41 3.16 13.44
C GLN A 29 2.70 1.70 13.80
N THR A 30 1.77 0.80 13.50
CA THR A 30 1.88 -0.64 13.78
C THR A 30 2.27 -1.48 12.56
N ASP A 31 2.70 -0.83 11.46
CA ASP A 31 3.06 -1.46 10.20
C ASP A 31 1.98 -2.42 9.64
N THR A 32 0.72 -2.10 9.94
CA THR A 32 -0.43 -2.82 9.39
C THR A 32 -0.73 -2.29 8.00
N PRO A 33 -0.57 -3.07 6.90
CA PRO A 33 -0.62 -2.58 5.53
C PRO A 33 -2.06 -2.31 5.07
N ARG A 34 -2.65 -1.22 5.55
CA ARG A 34 -3.97 -0.72 5.14
C ARG A 34 -3.82 0.59 4.38
N THR A 35 -4.46 0.67 3.21
CA THR A 35 -4.45 1.89 2.40
C THR A 35 -5.50 2.90 2.88
N LEU A 36 -5.34 4.17 2.48
CA LEU A 36 -6.40 5.17 2.66
C LEU A 36 -7.73 4.74 2.00
N HIS A 37 -7.66 3.97 0.92
CA HIS A 37 -8.86 3.45 0.24
C HIS A 37 -9.58 2.42 1.11
N ASP A 38 -8.87 1.46 1.69
CA ASP A 38 -9.43 0.43 2.57
C ASP A 38 -10.17 1.07 3.75
N ILE A 39 -9.55 2.06 4.40
CA ILE A 39 -10.14 2.74 5.55
C ILE A 39 -11.32 3.64 5.14
N ALA A 40 -11.24 4.29 3.99
CA ALA A 40 -12.32 5.12 3.48
C ALA A 40 -13.56 4.28 3.14
N GLN A 41 -13.35 3.11 2.53
CA GLN A 41 -14.41 2.15 2.22
C GLN A 41 -15.04 1.59 3.50
N ALA A 42 -14.23 1.12 4.46
CA ALA A 42 -14.72 0.59 5.74
C ALA A 42 -15.49 1.63 6.56
N GLY A 43 -15.07 2.89 6.54
CA GLY A 43 -15.73 3.99 7.24
C GLY A 43 -16.86 4.65 6.46
N ASN A 44 -17.16 4.18 5.24
CA ASN A 44 -18.12 4.79 4.32
C ASN A 44 -17.95 6.31 4.18
N ILE A 45 -16.71 6.74 3.99
CA ILE A 45 -16.34 8.15 3.82
C ILE A 45 -15.55 8.38 2.54
N ASN A 46 -15.62 9.61 2.03
CA ASN A 46 -14.85 9.97 0.86
C ASN A 46 -13.34 9.98 1.17
N LYS A 47 -12.52 9.33 0.33
CA LYS A 47 -11.06 9.26 0.44
C LYS A 47 -10.40 10.63 0.56
N LYS A 48 -10.93 11.65 -0.15
CA LYS A 48 -10.41 13.04 -0.09
C LYS A 48 -10.62 13.65 1.30
N ASN A 49 -11.79 13.41 1.90
CA ASN A 49 -12.11 13.88 3.25
C ASN A 49 -11.26 13.17 4.30
N LEU A 50 -11.09 11.85 4.17
CA LEU A 50 -10.18 11.08 5.03
C LEU A 50 -8.74 11.59 4.94
N SER A 51 -8.24 11.81 3.74
CA SER A 51 -6.88 12.33 3.51
C SER A 51 -6.67 13.70 4.16
N ARG A 52 -7.69 14.59 4.12
CA ARG A 52 -7.65 15.90 4.80
C ARG A 52 -7.63 15.71 6.32
N SER A 53 -8.57 14.94 6.87
CA SER A 53 -8.66 14.67 8.31
C SER A 53 -7.38 14.02 8.85
N TYR A 54 -6.76 13.12 8.08
CA TYR A 54 -5.50 12.49 8.44
C TYR A 54 -4.34 13.50 8.50
N ARG A 55 -4.18 14.35 7.49
CA ARG A 55 -3.13 15.38 7.49
C ARG A 55 -3.27 16.34 8.65
N ASP A 56 -4.50 16.76 8.92
CA ASP A 56 -4.81 17.66 10.04
C ASP A 56 -4.48 16.99 11.39
N LEU A 57 -4.83 15.71 11.53
CA LEU A 57 -4.54 14.92 12.74
C LEU A 57 -3.04 14.78 12.97
N ILE A 58 -2.28 14.38 11.94
CA ILE A 58 -0.81 14.22 12.01
C ILE A 58 -0.14 15.53 12.40
N LYS A 59 -0.55 16.65 11.75
CA LYS A 59 0.00 17.97 12.05
C LYS A 59 -0.33 18.42 13.48
N SER A 60 -1.59 18.28 13.90
CA SER A 60 -2.05 18.74 15.21
C SER A 60 -1.48 17.93 16.38
N LEU A 61 -1.18 16.65 16.17
CA LEU A 61 -0.62 15.76 17.20
C LEU A 61 0.91 15.58 17.06
N GLU A 62 1.53 16.21 16.06
CA GLU A 62 2.97 16.11 15.73
C GLU A 62 3.43 14.63 15.61
N LEU A 63 2.57 13.80 15.00
CA LEU A 63 2.87 12.37 14.89
C LEU A 63 3.93 12.12 13.81
N LYS A 64 4.99 11.42 14.19
CA LYS A 64 5.98 10.88 13.26
C LYS A 64 5.45 9.56 12.70
N VAL A 65 5.15 9.53 11.40
CA VAL A 65 4.64 8.34 10.71
C VAL A 65 5.51 8.07 9.50
N ARG A 66 6.12 6.89 9.45
CA ARG A 66 6.94 6.47 8.29
C ARG A 66 6.07 6.09 7.08
N PRO A 67 6.58 6.20 5.86
CA PRO A 67 5.93 5.65 4.67
C PRO A 67 5.80 4.12 4.79
N PHE A 68 4.76 3.54 4.17
CA PHE A 68 4.70 2.09 4.01
C PHE A 68 5.83 1.59 3.10
N ASP A 69 6.39 0.44 3.45
CA ASP A 69 7.27 -0.29 2.55
C ASP A 69 6.43 -1.14 1.58
N SER A 70 6.94 -1.31 0.37
CA SER A 70 6.31 -2.16 -0.65
C SER A 70 6.30 -3.64 -0.23
N SER A 71 7.27 -4.09 0.57
CA SER A 71 7.35 -5.46 1.08
C SER A 71 6.14 -5.86 1.94
N GLU A 72 5.60 -4.94 2.72
CA GLU A 72 4.41 -5.16 3.56
C GLU A 72 3.18 -5.51 2.72
N PHE A 73 3.06 -4.87 1.55
CA PHE A 73 1.96 -5.12 0.62
C PHE A 73 2.14 -6.42 -0.18
N VAL A 74 3.38 -6.87 -0.42
CA VAL A 74 3.64 -8.17 -1.07
C VAL A 74 3.00 -9.29 -0.27
N THR A 75 3.25 -9.35 1.04
CA THR A 75 2.68 -10.37 1.92
C THR A 75 1.16 -10.33 1.93
N ARG A 76 0.56 -9.15 2.03
CA ARG A 76 -0.89 -8.96 2.02
C ARG A 76 -1.53 -9.50 0.73
N ILE A 77 -1.02 -9.04 -0.44
CA ILE A 77 -1.57 -9.43 -1.75
C ILE A 77 -1.38 -10.92 -1.98
N SER A 78 -0.21 -11.48 -1.63
CA SER A 78 0.09 -12.90 -1.79
C SER A 78 -0.88 -13.79 -1.02
N SER A 79 -1.22 -13.42 0.22
CA SER A 79 -2.18 -14.16 1.04
C SER A 79 -3.59 -14.09 0.45
N GLU A 80 -4.00 -12.92 -0.07
CA GLU A 80 -5.35 -12.72 -0.62
C GLU A 80 -5.54 -13.46 -1.96
N VAL A 81 -4.51 -13.51 -2.80
CA VAL A 81 -4.54 -14.17 -4.12
C VAL A 81 -4.18 -15.66 -4.02
N GLY A 82 -3.62 -16.10 -2.89
CA GLY A 82 -3.14 -17.46 -2.69
C GLY A 82 -1.89 -17.74 -3.54
N ILE A 83 -0.92 -16.83 -3.54
CA ILE A 83 0.37 -16.97 -4.21
C ILE A 83 1.30 -17.83 -3.36
N SER A 84 2.10 -18.69 -4.02
CA SER A 84 3.04 -19.58 -3.35
C SER A 84 4.12 -18.80 -2.58
N GLN A 85 4.66 -19.40 -1.51
CA GLN A 85 5.73 -18.78 -0.73
C GLN A 85 7.02 -18.55 -1.53
N LYS A 86 7.28 -19.41 -2.54
CA LYS A 86 8.42 -19.22 -3.44
C LYS A 86 8.26 -17.94 -4.23
N THR A 87 7.13 -17.78 -4.91
CA THR A 87 6.82 -16.59 -5.72
C THR A 87 6.75 -15.31 -4.86
N GLN A 88 6.24 -15.42 -3.63
CA GLN A 88 6.27 -14.30 -2.68
C GLN A 88 7.70 -13.88 -2.31
N ARG A 89 8.61 -14.82 -2.05
CA ARG A 89 10.03 -14.52 -1.75
C ARG A 89 10.72 -13.87 -2.94
N ASP A 90 10.46 -14.36 -4.15
CA ASP A 90 11.03 -13.76 -5.35
C ASP A 90 10.54 -12.33 -5.56
N ALA A 91 9.26 -12.06 -5.27
CA ALA A 91 8.72 -10.70 -5.31
C ALA A 91 9.37 -9.78 -4.26
N LEU A 92 9.64 -10.27 -3.05
CA LEU A 92 10.36 -9.53 -2.03
C LEU A 92 11.80 -9.22 -2.46
N ASN A 93 12.49 -10.16 -3.12
CA ASN A 93 13.82 -9.95 -3.67
C ASN A 93 13.81 -8.87 -4.76
N ILE A 94 12.81 -8.86 -5.64
CA ILE A 94 12.63 -7.80 -6.65
C ILE A 94 12.45 -6.44 -5.98
N ILE A 95 11.65 -6.33 -4.91
CA ILE A 95 11.47 -5.10 -4.15
C ILE A 95 12.77 -4.64 -3.49
N SER A 96 13.54 -5.56 -2.89
CA SER A 96 14.84 -5.25 -2.29
C SER A 96 15.79 -4.65 -3.31
N GLN A 97 15.97 -5.31 -4.47
CA GLN A 97 16.80 -4.81 -5.56
C GLN A 97 16.34 -3.44 -6.10
N ALA A 98 15.00 -3.23 -6.20
CA ALA A 98 14.45 -1.96 -6.63
C ALA A 98 14.71 -0.84 -5.60
N THR A 99 14.74 -1.18 -4.32
CA THR A 99 15.05 -0.24 -3.24
C THR A 99 16.53 0.11 -3.21
N GLU A 100 17.41 -0.88 -3.31
CA GLU A 100 18.87 -0.70 -3.37
C GLU A 100 19.31 0.17 -4.56
N LYS A 101 18.63 0.04 -5.69
CA LYS A 101 18.88 0.86 -6.90
C LYS A 101 18.08 2.17 -6.92
N GLU A 102 17.42 2.54 -5.82
CA GLU A 102 16.58 3.73 -5.68
C GLU A 102 15.42 3.85 -6.70
N ILE A 103 15.12 2.76 -7.43
CA ILE A 103 14.04 2.70 -8.42
C ILE A 103 12.66 2.86 -7.77
N SER A 104 12.55 2.47 -6.50
CA SER A 104 11.31 2.57 -5.69
C SER A 104 10.97 4.01 -5.28
N ALA A 105 11.93 4.92 -5.30
CA ALA A 105 11.77 6.30 -4.82
C ALA A 105 10.62 7.04 -5.54
N GLY A 106 9.73 7.66 -4.75
CA GLY A 106 8.58 8.42 -5.27
C GLY A 106 7.49 7.58 -5.95
N LYS A 107 7.57 6.25 -5.92
CA LYS A 107 6.58 5.35 -6.50
C LYS A 107 5.55 4.92 -5.47
N ASN A 108 4.34 4.58 -5.94
CA ASN A 108 3.31 4.03 -5.07
C ASN A 108 3.74 2.63 -4.60
N PRO A 109 3.90 2.38 -3.27
CA PRO A 109 4.39 1.11 -2.75
C PRO A 109 3.46 -0.07 -3.06
N MET A 110 2.15 0.13 -3.06
CA MET A 110 1.18 -0.89 -3.44
C MET A 110 1.32 -1.29 -4.93
N ALA A 111 1.55 -0.31 -5.81
CA ALA A 111 1.74 -0.58 -7.23
C ALA A 111 3.06 -1.29 -7.52
N LEU A 112 4.11 -1.00 -6.75
CA LEU A 112 5.38 -1.73 -6.82
C LEU A 112 5.23 -3.17 -6.35
N ALA A 113 4.57 -3.41 -5.22
CA ALA A 113 4.29 -4.73 -4.69
C ALA A 113 3.48 -5.59 -5.69
N ALA A 114 2.40 -5.04 -6.25
CA ALA A 114 1.58 -5.72 -7.25
C ALA A 114 2.37 -6.05 -8.53
N ALA A 115 3.25 -5.14 -8.97
CA ALA A 115 4.10 -5.36 -10.14
C ALA A 115 5.17 -6.43 -9.89
N ALA A 116 5.83 -6.41 -8.73
CA ALA A 116 6.82 -7.42 -8.34
C ALA A 116 6.18 -8.81 -8.27
N LEU A 117 4.99 -8.94 -7.65
CA LEU A 117 4.24 -10.20 -7.62
C LEU A 117 3.86 -10.68 -9.00
N HIS A 118 3.40 -9.79 -9.88
CA HIS A 118 3.08 -10.16 -11.26
C HIS A 118 4.32 -10.69 -12.01
N ILE A 119 5.47 -10.04 -11.87
CA ILE A 119 6.74 -10.49 -12.47
C ILE A 119 7.11 -11.88 -11.93
N SER A 120 7.06 -12.06 -10.60
CA SER A 120 7.43 -13.32 -9.95
C SER A 120 6.49 -14.46 -10.31
N CYS A 121 5.18 -14.21 -10.48
CA CYS A 121 4.23 -15.20 -10.98
C CYS A 121 4.60 -15.67 -12.40
N VAL A 122 4.99 -14.73 -13.27
CA VAL A 122 5.42 -15.09 -14.65
C VAL A 122 6.72 -15.88 -14.63
N LEU A 123 7.72 -15.48 -13.84
CA LEU A 123 9.00 -16.17 -13.71
C LEU A 123 8.87 -17.61 -13.16
N ASN A 124 7.94 -17.81 -12.24
CA ASN A 124 7.69 -19.13 -11.63
C ASN A 124 6.58 -19.93 -12.32
N GLU A 125 6.11 -19.48 -13.50
CA GLU A 125 5.01 -20.10 -14.25
C GLU A 125 3.75 -20.33 -13.40
N GLU A 126 3.59 -19.50 -12.35
CA GLU A 126 2.42 -19.58 -11.46
C GLU A 126 1.23 -18.91 -12.13
N ARG A 127 0.21 -19.69 -12.49
CA ARG A 127 -0.96 -19.26 -13.26
C ARG A 127 -1.92 -18.41 -12.44
N LYS A 128 -1.46 -17.23 -11.99
CA LYS A 128 -2.32 -16.22 -11.36
C LYS A 128 -2.66 -15.12 -12.36
N LYS A 129 -3.95 -14.81 -12.48
CA LYS A 129 -4.40 -13.75 -13.40
C LYS A 129 -3.99 -12.39 -12.87
N GLN A 130 -3.49 -11.54 -13.76
CA GLN A 130 -3.20 -10.13 -13.42
C GLN A 130 -4.43 -9.42 -12.82
N ALA A 131 -5.64 -9.84 -13.23
CA ALA A 131 -6.90 -9.32 -12.69
C ALA A 131 -7.09 -9.63 -11.19
N ASP A 132 -6.64 -10.79 -10.72
CA ASP A 132 -6.73 -11.19 -9.30
C ASP A 132 -5.80 -10.32 -8.45
N ILE A 133 -4.58 -10.08 -8.93
CA ILE A 133 -3.61 -9.18 -8.29
C ILE A 133 -4.16 -7.73 -8.30
N ALA A 134 -4.78 -7.31 -9.40
CA ALA A 134 -5.39 -5.99 -9.52
C ALA A 134 -6.52 -5.80 -8.51
N LYS A 135 -7.39 -6.80 -8.35
CA LYS A 135 -8.49 -6.79 -7.39
C LYS A 135 -7.98 -6.74 -5.95
N ALA A 136 -7.03 -7.60 -5.58
CA ALA A 136 -6.46 -7.66 -4.24
C ALA A 136 -5.68 -6.40 -3.85
N SER A 137 -4.97 -5.80 -4.82
CA SER A 137 -4.18 -4.58 -4.58
C SER A 137 -4.99 -3.28 -4.69
N GLY A 138 -6.16 -3.30 -5.32
CA GLY A 138 -6.90 -2.08 -5.69
C GLY A 138 -6.17 -1.22 -6.74
N ILE A 139 -5.21 -1.81 -7.47
CA ILE A 139 -4.44 -1.16 -8.54
C ILE A 139 -4.94 -1.66 -9.89
N THR A 140 -5.11 -0.77 -10.87
CA THR A 140 -5.58 -1.17 -12.19
C THR A 140 -4.58 -2.08 -12.90
N ALA A 141 -5.07 -3.03 -13.71
CA ALA A 141 -4.22 -3.93 -14.50
C ALA A 141 -3.25 -3.17 -15.41
N VAL A 142 -3.69 -2.04 -15.96
CA VAL A 142 -2.83 -1.15 -16.78
C VAL A 142 -1.65 -0.61 -15.96
N THR A 143 -1.91 -0.15 -14.73
CA THR A 143 -0.85 0.35 -13.84
C THR A 143 0.12 -0.77 -13.46
N ILE A 144 -0.38 -1.98 -13.17
CA ILE A 144 0.46 -3.15 -12.86
C ILE A 144 1.36 -3.46 -14.08
N ARG A 145 0.79 -3.53 -15.29
CA ARG A 145 1.54 -3.80 -16.52
C ARG A 145 2.65 -2.78 -16.75
N ASN A 146 2.29 -1.49 -16.72
CA ASN A 146 3.26 -0.42 -16.95
C ASN A 146 4.39 -0.44 -15.92
N ARG A 147 4.05 -0.69 -14.65
CA ARG A 147 5.03 -0.76 -13.58
C ARG A 147 5.91 -2.02 -13.67
N SER A 148 5.33 -3.16 -14.07
CA SER A 148 6.08 -4.40 -14.31
C SER A 148 7.09 -4.23 -15.45
N THR A 149 6.67 -3.59 -16.55
CA THR A 149 7.56 -3.31 -17.69
C THR A 149 8.73 -2.39 -17.26
N ALA A 150 8.45 -1.35 -16.48
CA ALA A 150 9.49 -0.45 -15.97
C ALA A 150 10.48 -1.20 -15.06
N LEU A 151 9.96 -1.95 -14.04
CA LEU A 151 10.81 -2.72 -13.13
C LEU A 151 11.68 -3.75 -13.85
N ARG A 152 11.12 -4.46 -14.82
CA ARG A 152 11.88 -5.43 -15.64
C ARG A 152 13.02 -4.76 -16.38
N LYS A 153 12.76 -3.62 -17.03
CA LYS A 153 13.77 -2.85 -17.76
C LYS A 153 14.87 -2.37 -16.82
N ASP A 154 14.49 -1.75 -15.70
CA ASP A 154 15.41 -1.11 -14.77
C ASP A 154 16.27 -2.14 -14.00
N LEU A 155 15.73 -3.34 -13.73
CA LEU A 155 16.44 -4.45 -13.07
C LEU A 155 17.09 -5.44 -14.03
N GLY A 156 16.86 -5.32 -15.35
CA GLY A 156 17.39 -6.24 -16.35
C GLY A 156 16.77 -7.64 -16.31
N ILE A 157 15.52 -7.78 -15.81
CA ILE A 157 14.82 -9.06 -15.71
C ILE A 157 14.31 -9.48 -17.09
N LYS A 158 14.82 -10.60 -17.60
CA LYS A 158 14.36 -11.23 -18.85
C LYS A 158 13.23 -12.22 -18.54
N ILE A 159 12.13 -12.08 -19.26
CA ILE A 159 10.97 -13.00 -19.22
C ILE A 159 10.61 -13.31 -20.66
#